data_fec75f2510a84c099532cd1032922587
#
_entry.id   fec75f2510a84c099532cd1032922587
#
_cell.length_a   1.000
_cell.length_b   1.000
_cell.length_c   1.000
_cell.angle_alpha   90.00
_cell.angle_beta   90.00
_cell.angle_gamma   90.00
#
_symmetry.space_group_name_H-M   'P 1'
#
loop_
_entity.id
_entity.type
_entity.pdbx_description
1 polymer ?
#
loop_
_entity_poly.entity_id
_entity_poly.type
_entity_poly.pdbx_seq_one_letter_code
_entity_poly.pdbx_strand_id
1 'polypeptide(L)'
;MKRSILKTVVAGAITCTFVAEAAATEWNVSLWGKRRAFTEHVEKLAELVEKKTDGKFKLKISYGGLSKNKENLDGISIGAFEMAQFCAGYHADKNPSITV
;
A
#
# COMPACT_ATOMS: atom_id res chain seq x y z
N MET A 1 -31.46 50.84 29.38
CA MET A 1 -31.31 50.30 29.16
C MET A 1 -30.65 49.53 28.61
N LYS A 2 -30.40 49.16 28.42
CA LYS A 2 -29.95 48.40 27.98
C LYS A 2 -29.51 47.46 27.78
N ARG A 3 -29.26 46.95 27.42
CA ARG A 3 -28.93 46.01 27.17
C ARG A 3 -28.25 45.28 26.84
N SER A 4 -27.64 44.87 26.82
CA SER A 4 -27.06 44.17 26.50
C SER A 4 -26.81 43.30 26.21
N ILE A 5 -26.86 42.89 25.77
CA ILE A 5 -26.66 41.93 25.39
C ILE A 5 -25.79 41.26 25.18
N LEU A 6 -25.46 40.61 25.47
CA LEU A 6 -24.77 39.80 25.30
C LEU A 6 -24.61 39.02 24.73
N LYS A 7 -24.61 39.00 24.18
CA LYS A 7 -24.30 38.32 23.62
C LYS A 7 -23.43 37.51 23.74
N THR A 8 -23.47 36.90 23.97
CA THR A 8 -22.84 35.85 24.21
C THR A 8 -22.56 35.09 23.15
N VAL A 9 -21.77 35.36 22.69
CA VAL A 9 -21.31 34.62 21.82
C VAL A 9 -20.74 33.51 22.32
N VAL A 10 -21.29 32.55 22.24
CA VAL A 10 -20.73 31.46 22.38
C VAL A 10 -20.01 31.11 21.26
N ALA A 11 -18.97 31.41 21.24
CA ALA A 11 -18.09 30.81 20.44
C ALA A 11 -18.18 29.42 20.70
N GLY A 12 -18.94 28.76 20.04
CA GLY A 12 -18.85 27.36 20.08
C GLY A 12 -17.47 26.99 19.65
N ALA A 13 -16.70 26.61 20.56
CA ALA A 13 -15.50 26.00 20.25
C ALA A 13 -15.83 24.75 19.49
N ILE A 14 -15.86 24.88 18.22
CA ILE A 14 -15.91 23.75 17.40
C ILE A 14 -14.54 23.18 17.47
N THR A 15 -14.32 22.42 18.43
CA THR A 15 -13.18 21.56 18.39
C THR A 15 -13.47 20.57 17.30
N CYS A 16 -13.12 20.92 16.11
CA CYS A 16 -12.99 19.95 15.10
C CYS A 16 -11.87 19.04 15.53
N THR A 17 -12.20 18.05 16.29
CA THR A 17 -11.32 16.97 16.45
C THR A 17 -11.23 16.31 15.08
N PHE A 18 -10.29 16.75 14.31
CA PHE A 18 -9.89 15.98 13.17
C PHE A 18 -9.28 14.72 13.74
N VAL A 19 -10.11 13.74 13.94
CA VAL A 19 -9.59 12.40 13.97
C VAL A 19 -9.09 12.19 12.56
N ALA A 20 -7.83 12.39 12.35
CA ALA A 20 -7.21 11.99 11.14
C ALA A 20 -7.31 10.48 11.10
N GLU A 21 -8.39 10.00 10.52
CA GLU A 21 -8.38 8.62 10.10
C GLU A 21 -7.24 8.51 9.14
N ALA A 22 -6.25 7.73 9.51
CA ALA A 22 -5.18 7.41 8.62
C ALA A 22 -5.83 6.89 7.33
N ALA A 23 -5.68 7.63 6.25
CA ALA A 23 -6.22 7.24 4.98
C ALA A 23 -5.75 5.82 4.67
N ALA A 24 -6.66 4.96 4.25
CA ALA A 24 -6.33 3.59 3.88
C ALA A 24 -5.24 3.63 2.80
N THR A 25 -4.17 2.91 3.04
CA THR A 25 -3.06 2.80 2.09
C THR A 25 -3.22 1.52 1.29
N GLU A 26 -3.08 1.61 -0.01
CA GLU A 26 -3.11 0.45 -0.88
C GLU A 26 -1.82 0.40 -1.69
N TRP A 27 -1.14 -0.72 -1.65
CA TRP A 27 0.05 -0.96 -2.46
C TRP A 27 -0.27 -1.90 -3.62
N ASN A 28 0.21 -1.55 -4.80
CA ASN A 28 0.14 -2.43 -5.94
C ASN A 28 1.28 -3.43 -5.88
N VAL A 29 0.93 -4.70 -5.96
CA VAL A 29 1.89 -5.79 -5.90
C VAL A 29 1.96 -6.47 -7.24
N SER A 30 3.13 -6.47 -7.85
CA SER A 30 3.34 -7.12 -9.14
C SER A 30 3.84 -8.53 -8.95
N LEU A 31 3.04 -9.49 -9.39
CA LEU A 31 3.43 -10.89 -9.49
C LEU A 31 3.41 -11.28 -10.96
N TRP A 32 4.37 -12.07 -11.38
CA TRP A 32 4.42 -12.52 -12.76
C TRP A 32 3.77 -13.90 -12.92
N GLY A 33 3.06 -14.06 -14.01
CA GLY A 33 2.35 -15.29 -14.28
C GLY A 33 1.04 -15.41 -13.51
N LYS A 34 0.46 -16.59 -13.52
CA LYS A 34 -0.83 -16.85 -12.91
C LYS A 34 -0.68 -17.23 -11.44
N ARG A 35 -1.77 -17.12 -10.70
CA ARG A 35 -1.81 -17.58 -9.32
C ARG A 35 -1.46 -19.07 -9.25
N ARG A 36 -0.60 -19.44 -8.32
CA ARG A 36 -0.11 -20.80 -8.13
C ARG A 36 0.56 -20.93 -6.76
N ALA A 37 0.98 -22.13 -6.40
CA ALA A 37 1.60 -22.37 -5.10
C ALA A 37 2.74 -21.40 -4.77
N PHE A 38 3.51 -21.01 -5.78
CA PHE A 38 4.62 -20.07 -5.62
C PHE A 38 4.18 -18.67 -5.20
N THR A 39 2.94 -18.30 -5.41
CA THR A 39 2.41 -16.97 -5.08
C THR A 39 1.53 -16.95 -3.83
N GLU A 40 1.22 -18.11 -3.25
CA GLU A 40 0.28 -18.17 -2.14
C GLU A 40 0.78 -17.49 -0.87
N HIS A 41 2.08 -17.43 -0.66
CA HIS A 41 2.63 -16.71 0.48
C HIS A 41 2.35 -15.20 0.40
N VAL A 42 2.32 -14.65 -0.81
CA VAL A 42 1.99 -13.23 -1.00
C VAL A 42 0.49 -13.00 -0.74
N GLU A 43 -0.35 -13.94 -1.18
CA GLU A 43 -1.78 -13.89 -0.87
C GLU A 43 -2.02 -13.94 0.63
N LYS A 44 -1.31 -14.83 1.33
CA LYS A 44 -1.42 -14.93 2.78
C LYS A 44 -0.93 -13.66 3.47
N LEU A 45 0.16 -13.08 2.99
CA LEU A 45 0.65 -11.81 3.51
C LEU A 45 -0.39 -10.71 3.34
N ALA A 46 -1.01 -10.62 2.17
CA ALA A 46 -2.05 -9.63 1.88
C ALA A 46 -3.23 -9.77 2.85
N GLU A 47 -3.67 -11.01 3.08
CA GLU A 47 -4.75 -11.29 4.02
C GLU A 47 -4.40 -10.85 5.44
N LEU A 48 -3.20 -11.21 5.91
CA LEU A 48 -2.78 -10.89 7.27
C LEU A 48 -2.58 -9.39 7.48
N VAL A 49 -2.03 -8.69 6.51
CA VAL A 49 -1.82 -7.24 6.60
C VAL A 49 -3.16 -6.52 6.64
N GLU A 50 -4.10 -6.89 5.79
CA GLU A 50 -5.43 -6.29 5.79
C GLU A 50 -6.13 -6.55 7.12
N LYS A 51 -6.06 -7.78 7.63
CA LYS A 51 -6.70 -8.14 8.89
C LYS A 51 -6.08 -7.42 10.08
N LYS A 52 -4.75 -7.38 10.16
CA LYS A 52 -4.06 -6.76 11.29
C LYS A 52 -4.16 -5.25 11.32
N THR A 53 -4.45 -4.63 10.19
CA THR A 53 -4.60 -3.18 10.10
C THR A 53 -6.06 -2.74 10.00
N ASP A 54 -7.01 -3.66 10.19
CA ASP A 54 -8.44 -3.39 10.05
C ASP A 54 -8.78 -2.76 8.71
N GLY A 55 -8.15 -3.24 7.64
CA GLY A 55 -8.35 -2.73 6.29
C GLY A 55 -7.65 -1.41 5.98
N LYS A 56 -6.85 -0.89 6.90
CA LYS A 56 -6.15 0.38 6.68
C LYS A 56 -4.95 0.24 5.75
N PHE A 57 -4.45 -0.95 5.57
CA PHE A 57 -3.38 -1.24 4.64
C PHE A 57 -3.76 -2.46 3.82
N LYS A 58 -3.74 -2.33 2.51
CA LYS A 58 -4.11 -3.41 1.60
C LYS A 58 -3.04 -3.63 0.55
N LEU A 59 -2.85 -4.87 0.18
CA LEU A 59 -1.99 -5.23 -0.94
C LEU A 59 -2.87 -5.67 -2.10
N LYS A 60 -2.84 -4.88 -3.18
CA LYS A 60 -3.59 -5.18 -4.38
C LYS A 60 -2.71 -5.99 -5.32
N ILE A 61 -2.95 -7.28 -5.38
CA ILE A 61 -2.12 -8.21 -6.14
C ILE A 61 -2.56 -8.28 -7.59
N SER A 62 -1.60 -8.13 -8.49
CA SER A 62 -1.83 -8.28 -9.93
C SER A 62 -0.98 -9.42 -10.47
N TYR A 63 -1.63 -10.37 -11.13
CA TYR A 63 -0.95 -11.51 -11.70
C TYR A 63 -0.60 -11.24 -13.17
N GLY A 64 0.65 -10.85 -13.41
CA GLY A 64 1.13 -10.60 -14.76
C GLY A 64 0.64 -9.32 -15.42
N GLY A 65 -0.17 -8.53 -14.73
CA GLY A 65 -0.78 -7.34 -15.31
C GLY A 65 0.07 -6.08 -15.26
N LEU A 66 1.02 -5.99 -14.35
CA LEU A 66 1.83 -4.79 -14.16
C LEU A 66 3.18 -4.87 -14.86
N SER A 67 3.81 -6.03 -14.85
CA SER A 67 5.10 -6.22 -15.51
C SER A 67 5.38 -7.71 -15.74
N LYS A 68 6.35 -7.96 -16.60
CA LYS A 68 6.81 -9.33 -16.86
C LYS A 68 7.87 -9.71 -15.83
N ASN A 69 8.21 -11.01 -15.80
CA ASN A 69 9.16 -11.54 -14.82
C ASN A 69 10.53 -10.86 -14.83
N LYS A 70 10.99 -10.41 -15.99
CA LYS A 70 12.29 -9.75 -16.09
C LYS A 70 12.21 -8.24 -15.90
N GLU A 71 11.02 -7.71 -15.68
CA GLU A 71 10.78 -6.27 -15.57
C GLU A 71 10.41 -5.83 -14.15
N ASN A 72 10.12 -6.77 -13.25
CA ASN A 72 9.64 -6.45 -11.92
C ASN A 72 10.62 -5.58 -11.12
N LEU A 73 11.90 -5.86 -11.23
CA LEU A 73 12.92 -5.07 -10.49
C LEU A 73 13.01 -3.65 -11.03
N ASP A 74 12.96 -3.49 -12.34
CA ASP A 74 12.98 -2.15 -12.96
C ASP A 74 11.71 -1.38 -12.61
N GLY A 75 10.56 -2.05 -12.61
CA GLY A 75 9.29 -1.43 -12.25
C GLY A 75 9.27 -0.87 -10.83
N ILE A 76 9.84 -1.60 -9.88
CA ILE A 76 9.97 -1.11 -8.51
C ILE A 76 10.91 0.10 -8.46
N SER A 77 12.04 0.02 -9.16
CA SER A 77 13.05 1.08 -9.08
C SER A 77 12.57 2.41 -9.65
N ILE A 78 11.63 2.39 -10.59
CA ILE A 78 11.04 3.62 -11.14
C ILE A 78 9.73 3.99 -10.47
N GLY A 79 9.28 3.22 -9.47
CA GLY A 79 8.05 3.52 -8.75
C GLY A 79 6.76 3.17 -9.47
N ALA A 80 6.80 2.26 -10.46
CA ALA A 80 5.60 1.84 -11.17
C ALA A 80 4.62 1.06 -10.28
N PHE A 81 5.12 0.41 -9.28
CA PHE A 81 4.35 -0.28 -8.25
C PHE A 81 5.19 -0.36 -6.98
N GLU A 82 4.54 -0.60 -5.85
CA GLU A 82 5.19 -0.50 -4.54
C GLU A 82 5.85 -1.80 -4.10
N MET A 83 5.39 -2.94 -4.61
CA MET A 83 5.89 -4.24 -4.21
C MET A 83 5.90 -5.21 -5.37
N ALA A 84 6.84 -6.12 -5.38
CA ALA A 84 6.89 -7.17 -6.40
C ALA A 84 7.53 -8.42 -5.86
N GLN A 85 7.14 -9.54 -6.43
CA GLN A 85 7.84 -10.80 -6.25
C GLN A 85 8.65 -11.06 -7.51
N PHE A 86 9.92 -11.36 -7.35
CA PHE A 86 10.76 -11.70 -8.49
C PHE A 86 11.69 -12.84 -8.16
N CYS A 87 12.18 -13.49 -9.20
CA CYS A 87 13.19 -14.52 -9.06
C CYS A 87 14.56 -13.90 -9.31
N ALA A 88 15.45 -14.03 -8.37
CA ALA A 88 16.78 -13.42 -8.44
C ALA A 88 17.53 -13.78 -9.72
N GLY A 89 17.37 -15.03 -10.18
CA GLY A 89 18.03 -15.49 -11.40
C GLY A 89 17.70 -14.71 -12.67
N TYR A 90 16.55 -14.03 -12.70
CA TYR A 90 16.19 -13.18 -13.84
C TYR A 90 16.88 -11.82 -13.82
N HIS A 91 17.56 -11.49 -12.74
CA HIS A 91 18.19 -10.17 -12.54
C HIS A 91 19.71 -10.29 -12.27
N ALA A 92 20.31 -11.38 -12.73
CA ALA A 92 21.75 -11.62 -12.52
C ALA A 92 22.63 -10.53 -13.13
N ASP A 93 22.18 -9.93 -14.23
CA ASP A 93 22.87 -8.84 -14.89
C ASP A 93 22.92 -7.56 -14.05
N LYS A 94 21.95 -7.39 -13.16
CA LYS A 94 21.87 -6.19 -12.30
C LYS A 94 22.54 -6.42 -10.94
N ASN A 95 22.52 -7.64 -10.47
CA ASN A 95 23.12 -7.98 -9.18
C ASN A 95 23.59 -9.43 -9.19
N PRO A 96 24.82 -9.66 -9.67
CA PRO A 96 25.36 -11.02 -9.75
C PRO A 96 25.45 -11.75 -8.41
N SER A 97 25.54 -11.03 -7.31
CA SER A 97 25.66 -11.63 -5.99
C SER A 97 24.37 -12.29 -5.49
N ILE A 98 23.25 -12.01 -6.14
CA ILE A 98 21.97 -12.64 -5.78
C ILE A 98 21.87 -14.06 -6.34
N THR A 99 22.63 -14.34 -7.39
CA THR A 99 22.59 -15.64 -8.02
C THR A 99 23.77 -16.48 -7.60
N VAL A 100 23.60 -17.18 -6.56
CA VAL A 100 24.61 -18.13 -6.09
C VAL A 100 24.16 -19.53 -6.37
#